data_2628601d4de8985616b7e27c53584bf8
#
_entry.id   2628601d4de8985616b7e27c53584bf8
#
_cell.length_a   1.000
_cell.length_b   1.000
_cell.length_c   1.000
_cell.angle_alpha   90.00
_cell.angle_beta   90.00
_cell.angle_gamma   90.00
#
_symmetry.space_group_name_H-M   'P 1'
#
loop_
_entity.id
_entity.type
_entity.pdbx_description
1 polymer ?
#
loop_
_entity_poly.entity_id
_entity_poly.type
_entity_poly.pdbx_seq_one_letter_code
_entity_poly.pdbx_strand_id
1 'polypeptide(L)'
;MDVGSVEFWLALLQIIGINIVLSGDNAVVIALAARSLPAKEQKQAVMWGSGAAVVLRIVLTLVAVELLQLPYLKLVGAGLLLWVGIQLLLPEKEHETGRDVAAAGMGAAVRTILLADLVMSLDNVIAVAAAAKGSLVLLVAGLLVSIPLVIFGSTYLMRFMERWPVIITLGGALLGWVAGEMAVTDPLVRDWVDASARWLHYVLPIGGAVVVVSVGQWMAARAEENAKGRRVIDLAMADDHPAARAGDAVPSKLRFLLAADDSEPSIRAVEHFIGQLSWYRDPVEIHLLNTQSAVHRE
;
A
#
# COMPACT_ATOMS: atom_id res chain seq x y z
N MET A 1 13.59 20.48 -32.32
CA MET A 1 13.57 21.82 -31.69
C MET A 1 14.99 22.15 -31.27
N ASP A 2 15.39 23.38 -31.53
CA ASP A 2 16.71 23.85 -31.11
C ASP A 2 16.70 24.17 -29.61
N VAL A 3 17.68 23.65 -28.86
CA VAL A 3 17.82 23.85 -27.40
C VAL A 3 17.98 25.33 -27.04
N GLY A 4 18.45 26.16 -27.98
CA GLY A 4 18.57 27.61 -27.82
C GLY A 4 17.27 28.38 -28.01
N SER A 5 16.18 27.74 -28.47
CA SER A 5 14.91 28.44 -28.76
C SER A 5 14.04 28.63 -27.50
N VAL A 6 13.35 29.76 -27.43
CA VAL A 6 12.34 30.03 -26.37
C VAL A 6 11.24 28.96 -26.38
N GLU A 7 10.90 28.46 -27.56
CA GLU A 7 9.89 27.41 -27.75
C GLU A 7 10.27 26.09 -27.08
N PHE A 8 11.56 25.73 -27.08
CA PHE A 8 12.07 24.55 -26.36
C PHE A 8 11.86 24.69 -24.86
N TRP A 9 12.22 25.80 -24.28
CA TRP A 9 12.10 26.05 -22.84
C TRP A 9 10.64 26.12 -22.39
N LEU A 10 9.77 26.74 -23.18
CA LEU A 10 8.34 26.77 -22.88
C LEU A 10 7.72 25.37 -22.93
N ALA A 11 8.07 24.57 -23.94
CA ALA A 11 7.59 23.19 -24.03
C ALA A 11 8.16 22.31 -22.91
N LEU A 12 9.43 22.52 -22.50
CA LEU A 12 10.03 21.84 -21.36
C LEU A 12 9.27 22.17 -20.05
N LEU A 13 9.02 23.45 -19.79
CA LEU A 13 8.23 23.89 -18.63
C LEU A 13 6.81 23.32 -18.66
N GLN A 14 6.21 23.24 -19.84
CA GLN A 14 4.88 22.64 -20.00
C GLN A 14 4.90 21.15 -19.66
N ILE A 15 5.88 20.37 -20.12
CA ILE A 15 6.02 18.95 -19.77
C ILE A 15 6.23 18.78 -18.27
N ILE A 16 7.12 19.57 -17.67
CA ILE A 16 7.37 19.53 -16.23
C ILE A 16 6.08 19.85 -15.46
N GLY A 17 5.38 20.93 -15.84
CA GLY A 17 4.12 21.33 -15.21
C GLY A 17 3.03 20.26 -15.32
N ILE A 18 2.82 19.71 -16.51
CA ILE A 18 1.87 18.60 -16.74
C ILE A 18 2.27 17.40 -15.87
N ASN A 19 3.54 17.01 -15.89
CA ASN A 19 3.99 15.87 -15.13
C ASN A 19 3.87 16.07 -13.61
N ILE A 20 4.10 17.26 -13.08
CA ILE A 20 3.89 17.58 -11.65
C ILE A 20 2.41 17.43 -11.29
N VAL A 21 1.52 18.00 -12.10
CA VAL A 21 0.07 17.97 -11.86
C VAL A 21 -0.46 16.54 -11.95
N LEU A 22 -0.02 15.78 -12.96
CA LEU A 22 -0.44 14.39 -13.19
C LEU A 22 0.32 13.36 -12.34
N SER A 23 1.36 13.75 -11.60
CA SER A 23 2.14 12.83 -10.74
C SER A 23 1.90 13.08 -9.25
N GLY A 24 0.97 13.95 -8.90
CA GLY A 24 0.62 14.19 -7.49
C GLY A 24 0.09 12.93 -6.80
N ASP A 25 -0.72 12.17 -7.48
CA ASP A 25 -1.26 10.87 -7.08
C ASP A 25 -0.15 9.79 -7.05
N ASN A 26 0.77 9.79 -8.00
CA ASN A 26 1.93 8.88 -7.99
C ASN A 26 2.80 9.08 -6.76
N ALA A 27 3.01 10.34 -6.30
CA ALA A 27 3.75 10.63 -5.09
C ALA A 27 3.07 10.02 -3.85
N VAL A 28 1.74 9.98 -3.81
CA VAL A 28 0.96 9.31 -2.76
C VAL A 28 1.23 7.81 -2.76
N VAL A 29 1.18 7.16 -3.93
CA VAL A 29 1.45 5.72 -4.06
C VAL A 29 2.87 5.37 -3.63
N ILE A 30 3.86 6.16 -4.10
CA ILE A 30 5.27 5.98 -3.73
C ILE A 30 5.44 6.09 -2.21
N ALA A 31 4.83 7.10 -1.59
CA ALA A 31 4.88 7.30 -0.16
C ALA A 31 4.22 6.14 0.60
N LEU A 32 3.03 5.69 0.17
CA LEU A 32 2.32 4.56 0.78
C LEU A 32 3.11 3.25 0.65
N ALA A 33 3.70 2.97 -0.52
CA ALA A 33 4.45 1.75 -0.76
C ALA A 33 5.78 1.68 0.02
N ALA A 34 6.41 2.84 0.27
CA ALA A 34 7.70 2.89 0.95
C ALA A 34 7.60 3.14 2.46
N ARG A 35 6.43 3.57 2.99
CA ARG A 35 6.27 4.05 4.38
C ARG A 35 6.75 3.08 5.45
N SER A 36 6.60 1.82 5.19
CA SER A 36 6.84 0.72 6.11
C SER A 36 8.28 0.25 6.16
N LEU A 37 9.08 0.65 5.20
CA LEU A 37 10.47 0.29 5.15
C LEU A 37 11.29 1.10 6.17
N PRO A 38 12.40 0.56 6.70
CA PRO A 38 13.36 1.30 7.50
C PRO A 38 13.86 2.56 6.74
N ALA A 39 14.14 3.66 7.43
CA ALA A 39 14.42 4.98 6.84
C ALA A 39 15.50 4.99 5.73
N LYS A 40 16.49 4.09 5.81
CA LYS A 40 17.51 3.92 4.77
C LYS A 40 16.94 3.29 3.51
N GLU A 41 16.10 2.28 3.68
CA GLU A 41 15.49 1.53 2.59
C GLU A 41 14.33 2.29 1.95
N GLN A 42 13.60 3.10 2.73
CA GLN A 42 12.60 4.03 2.19
C GLN A 42 13.21 4.90 1.09
N LYS A 43 14.36 5.55 1.39
CA LYS A 43 15.05 6.41 0.41
C LYS A 43 15.48 5.63 -0.83
N GLN A 44 15.97 4.41 -0.66
CA GLN A 44 16.40 3.56 -1.76
C GLN A 44 15.19 3.09 -2.59
N ALA A 45 14.10 2.64 -1.95
CA ALA A 45 12.89 2.22 -2.64
C ALA A 45 12.26 3.37 -3.44
N VAL A 46 12.18 4.56 -2.84
CA VAL A 46 11.70 5.77 -3.52
C VAL A 46 12.59 6.12 -4.71
N MET A 47 13.90 6.12 -4.54
CA MET A 47 14.85 6.47 -5.62
C MET A 47 14.82 5.45 -6.77
N TRP A 48 14.93 4.17 -6.46
CA TRP A 48 14.91 3.11 -7.47
C TRP A 48 13.52 2.94 -8.11
N GLY A 49 12.45 3.00 -7.30
CA GLY A 49 11.08 2.93 -7.77
C GLY A 49 10.74 4.08 -8.70
N SER A 50 11.03 5.33 -8.32
CA SER A 50 10.77 6.51 -9.16
C SER A 50 11.65 6.52 -10.41
N GLY A 51 12.91 6.15 -10.30
CA GLY A 51 13.81 6.05 -11.46
C GLY A 51 13.34 5.02 -12.48
N ALA A 52 12.98 3.83 -12.02
CA ALA A 52 12.45 2.78 -12.88
C ALA A 52 11.06 3.13 -13.47
N ALA A 53 10.20 3.80 -12.70
CA ALA A 53 8.92 4.33 -13.17
C ALA A 53 9.10 5.32 -14.32
N VAL A 54 10.08 6.23 -14.24
CA VAL A 54 10.35 7.17 -15.35
C VAL A 54 10.84 6.46 -16.60
N VAL A 55 11.73 5.47 -16.46
CA VAL A 55 12.17 4.65 -17.61
C VAL A 55 10.97 3.96 -18.25
N LEU A 56 10.11 3.34 -17.43
CA LEU A 56 8.89 2.70 -17.88
C LEU A 56 7.97 3.69 -18.60
N ARG A 57 7.79 4.90 -18.06
CA ARG A 57 6.96 5.96 -18.64
C ARG A 57 7.51 6.44 -19.98
N ILE A 58 8.84 6.55 -20.15
CA ILE A 58 9.45 6.86 -21.44
C ILE A 58 9.09 5.78 -22.47
N VAL A 59 9.26 4.49 -22.11
CA VAL A 59 8.91 3.37 -22.97
C VAL A 59 7.43 3.37 -23.31
N LEU A 60 6.56 3.54 -22.33
CA LEU A 60 5.12 3.65 -22.54
C LEU A 60 4.75 4.80 -23.46
N THR A 61 5.41 5.96 -23.33
CA THR A 61 5.13 7.12 -24.18
C THR A 61 5.46 6.82 -25.66
N LEU A 62 6.47 6.01 -25.92
CA LEU A 62 6.84 5.63 -27.29
C LEU A 62 5.84 4.67 -27.95
N VAL A 63 5.14 3.85 -27.16
CA VAL A 63 4.16 2.86 -27.65
C VAL A 63 2.71 3.20 -27.31
N ALA A 64 2.50 4.39 -26.75
CA ALA A 64 1.22 4.79 -26.15
C ALA A 64 0.05 4.74 -27.13
N VAL A 65 0.25 5.19 -28.36
CA VAL A 65 -0.83 5.30 -29.35
C VAL A 65 -1.46 3.95 -29.63
N GLU A 66 -0.63 2.90 -29.72
CA GLU A 66 -1.11 1.54 -29.91
C GLU A 66 -1.73 0.95 -28.64
N LEU A 67 -1.10 1.16 -27.47
CA LEU A 67 -1.58 0.64 -26.20
C LEU A 67 -2.96 1.18 -25.81
N LEU A 68 -3.20 2.46 -26.03
CA LEU A 68 -4.47 3.11 -25.63
C LEU A 68 -5.68 2.73 -26.48
N GLN A 69 -5.46 2.10 -27.65
CA GLN A 69 -6.53 1.55 -28.48
C GLN A 69 -6.93 0.12 -28.05
N LEU A 70 -6.16 -0.52 -27.16
CA LEU A 70 -6.49 -1.86 -26.69
C LEU A 70 -7.70 -1.82 -25.76
N PRO A 71 -8.79 -2.52 -26.12
CA PRO A 71 -9.92 -2.69 -25.21
C PRO A 71 -9.49 -3.49 -23.98
N TYR A 72 -10.16 -3.29 -22.86
CA TYR A 72 -9.91 -3.91 -21.56
C TYR A 72 -8.64 -3.45 -20.83
N LEU A 73 -7.72 -2.73 -21.46
CA LEU A 73 -6.45 -2.37 -20.83
C LEU A 73 -6.66 -1.51 -19.57
N LYS A 74 -7.54 -0.51 -19.67
CA LYS A 74 -7.89 0.35 -18.54
C LYS A 74 -8.72 -0.38 -17.48
N LEU A 75 -9.60 -1.29 -17.88
CA LEU A 75 -10.37 -2.13 -16.96
C LEU A 75 -9.47 -3.05 -16.12
N VAL A 76 -8.49 -3.70 -16.77
CA VAL A 76 -7.49 -4.52 -16.06
C VAL A 76 -6.66 -3.64 -15.11
N GLY A 77 -6.23 -2.46 -15.59
CA GLY A 77 -5.52 -1.46 -14.78
C GLY A 77 -6.34 -1.00 -13.57
N ALA A 78 -7.63 -0.72 -13.76
CA ALA A 78 -8.55 -0.34 -12.68
C ALA A 78 -8.63 -1.44 -11.60
N GLY A 79 -8.77 -2.71 -12.01
CA GLY A 79 -8.74 -3.85 -11.08
C GLY A 79 -7.42 -3.96 -10.31
N LEU A 80 -6.30 -3.72 -11.00
CA LEU A 80 -4.98 -3.72 -10.38
C LEU A 80 -4.80 -2.58 -9.37
N LEU A 81 -5.28 -1.36 -9.69
CA LEU A 81 -5.25 -0.23 -8.76
C LEU A 81 -6.12 -0.46 -7.53
N LEU A 82 -7.31 -1.03 -7.68
CA LEU A 82 -8.14 -1.42 -6.55
C LEU A 82 -7.40 -2.40 -5.62
N TRP A 83 -6.77 -3.42 -6.21
CA TRP A 83 -5.98 -4.38 -5.45
C TRP A 83 -4.79 -3.73 -4.73
N VAL A 84 -4.01 -2.89 -5.43
CA VAL A 84 -2.88 -2.14 -4.84
C VAL A 84 -3.37 -1.23 -3.73
N GLY A 85 -4.46 -0.48 -3.95
CA GLY A 85 -5.04 0.42 -2.96
C GLY A 85 -5.44 -0.30 -1.67
N ILE A 86 -6.06 -1.47 -1.78
CA ILE A 86 -6.41 -2.33 -0.64
C ILE A 86 -5.13 -2.81 0.07
N GLN A 87 -4.15 -3.32 -0.68
CA GLN A 87 -2.89 -3.83 -0.11
C GLN A 87 -2.13 -2.75 0.67
N LEU A 88 -2.14 -1.51 0.19
CA LEU A 88 -1.47 -0.39 0.84
C LEU A 88 -2.15 0.09 2.14
N LEU A 89 -3.41 -0.29 2.37
CA LEU A 89 -4.11 -0.02 3.63
C LEU A 89 -3.89 -1.09 4.70
N LEU A 90 -3.36 -2.27 4.32
CA LEU A 90 -3.11 -3.34 5.27
C LEU A 90 -1.97 -2.97 6.23
N PRO A 91 -2.08 -3.35 7.51
CA PRO A 91 -0.96 -3.28 8.44
C PRO A 91 0.11 -4.26 7.99
N GLU A 92 1.36 -3.86 8.15
CA GLU A 92 2.47 -4.74 7.86
C GLU A 92 2.51 -5.91 8.82
N LYS A 93 2.86 -7.07 8.26
CA LYS A 93 3.28 -8.19 9.09
C LYS A 93 4.58 -7.76 9.76
N GLU A 94 4.64 -7.85 11.09
CA GLU A 94 5.91 -7.70 11.84
C GLU A 94 6.92 -8.66 11.21
N HIS A 95 7.86 -8.09 10.49
CA HIS A 95 8.87 -8.87 9.81
C HIS A 95 9.90 -9.32 10.84
N GLU A 96 10.19 -10.62 10.81
CA GLU A 96 11.38 -11.16 11.44
C GLU A 96 12.59 -10.32 11.01
N THR A 97 13.37 -9.85 11.98
CA THR A 97 14.53 -9.00 11.76
C THR A 97 15.64 -9.80 11.03
N GLY A 98 15.77 -9.55 9.73
CA GLY A 98 16.82 -10.16 8.92
C GLY A 98 17.09 -9.35 7.65
N ARG A 99 18.34 -9.35 7.19
CA ARG A 99 18.79 -8.62 6.00
C ARG A 99 18.07 -9.06 4.72
N ASP A 100 17.68 -10.33 4.65
CA ASP A 100 16.96 -10.91 3.51
C ASP A 100 15.49 -10.48 3.48
N VAL A 101 14.91 -10.24 4.66
CA VAL A 101 13.52 -9.75 4.80
C VAL A 101 13.41 -8.29 4.40
N ALA A 102 14.40 -7.47 4.76
CA ALA A 102 14.47 -6.06 4.37
C ALA A 102 14.60 -5.91 2.83
N ALA A 103 15.44 -6.73 2.21
CA ALA A 103 15.58 -6.74 0.75
C ALA A 103 14.30 -7.19 0.04
N ALA A 104 13.57 -8.16 0.60
CA ALA A 104 12.28 -8.61 0.09
C ALA A 104 11.21 -7.51 0.21
N GLY A 105 11.19 -6.77 1.33
CA GLY A 105 10.31 -5.63 1.55
C GLY A 105 10.56 -4.49 0.56
N MET A 106 11.81 -4.14 0.32
CA MET A 106 12.20 -3.14 -0.68
C MET A 106 11.78 -3.56 -2.10
N GLY A 107 11.99 -4.83 -2.45
CA GLY A 107 11.56 -5.36 -3.75
C GLY A 107 10.04 -5.30 -3.94
N ALA A 108 9.27 -5.60 -2.90
CA ALA A 108 7.81 -5.49 -2.91
C ALA A 108 7.37 -4.03 -3.08
N ALA A 109 7.98 -3.08 -2.37
CA ALA A 109 7.68 -1.65 -2.50
C ALA A 109 7.98 -1.14 -3.92
N VAL A 110 9.15 -1.44 -4.48
CA VAL A 110 9.52 -1.06 -5.85
C VAL A 110 8.54 -1.66 -6.86
N ARG A 111 8.18 -2.93 -6.72
CA ARG A 111 7.18 -3.57 -7.59
C ARG A 111 5.82 -2.87 -7.51
N THR A 112 5.35 -2.53 -6.32
CA THR A 112 4.08 -1.81 -6.13
C THR A 112 4.12 -0.44 -6.78
N ILE A 113 5.22 0.31 -6.61
CA ILE A 113 5.42 1.60 -7.26
C ILE A 113 5.36 1.45 -8.80
N LEU A 114 6.07 0.47 -9.36
CA LEU A 114 6.09 0.24 -10.81
C LEU A 114 4.74 -0.18 -11.36
N LEU A 115 4.02 -1.07 -10.68
CA LEU A 115 2.70 -1.52 -11.10
C LEU A 115 1.68 -0.37 -11.08
N ALA A 116 1.68 0.42 -10.02
CA ALA A 116 0.79 1.56 -9.92
C ALA A 116 1.15 2.64 -10.96
N ASP A 117 2.44 2.99 -11.12
CA ASP A 117 2.86 3.97 -12.13
C ASP A 117 2.57 3.48 -13.56
N LEU A 118 2.74 2.19 -13.85
CA LEU A 118 2.37 1.61 -15.14
C LEU A 118 0.91 1.91 -15.49
N VAL A 119 0.01 1.65 -14.55
CA VAL A 119 -1.43 1.81 -14.76
C VAL A 119 -1.81 3.30 -14.85
N MET A 120 -1.33 4.12 -13.91
CA MET A 120 -1.65 5.56 -13.86
C MET A 120 -0.99 6.35 -14.99
N SER A 121 0.14 5.87 -15.50
CA SER A 121 0.83 6.49 -16.64
C SER A 121 0.12 6.29 -17.98
N LEU A 122 -0.77 5.31 -18.12
CA LEU A 122 -1.48 5.07 -19.38
C LEU A 122 -2.27 6.29 -19.86
N ASP A 123 -2.95 6.99 -18.96
CA ASP A 123 -3.69 8.22 -19.32
C ASP A 123 -2.77 9.44 -19.45
N ASN A 124 -1.71 9.50 -18.63
CA ASN A 124 -0.79 10.63 -18.57
C ASN A 124 0.12 10.70 -19.81
N VAL A 125 0.39 9.58 -20.43
CA VAL A 125 1.31 9.43 -21.57
C VAL A 125 0.87 10.28 -22.77
N ILE A 126 -0.43 10.39 -23.08
CA ILE A 126 -0.92 11.19 -24.19
C ILE A 126 -0.61 12.69 -23.96
N ALA A 127 -0.88 13.19 -22.75
CA ALA A 127 -0.66 14.59 -22.43
C ALA A 127 0.82 14.96 -22.53
N VAL A 128 1.70 14.08 -22.02
CA VAL A 128 3.17 14.24 -22.07
C VAL A 128 3.68 14.13 -23.50
N ALA A 129 3.20 13.15 -24.29
CA ALA A 129 3.56 12.99 -25.69
C ALA A 129 3.16 14.20 -26.54
N ALA A 130 1.95 14.72 -26.35
CA ALA A 130 1.47 15.92 -27.03
C ALA A 130 2.32 17.16 -26.70
N ALA A 131 2.67 17.34 -25.42
CA ALA A 131 3.54 18.43 -24.97
C ALA A 131 4.97 18.33 -25.54
N ALA A 132 5.48 17.09 -25.69
CA ALA A 132 6.80 16.83 -26.28
C ALA A 132 6.89 17.13 -27.78
N LYS A 133 5.76 17.30 -28.48
CA LYS A 133 5.67 17.65 -29.91
C LYS A 133 6.58 16.77 -30.80
N GLY A 134 6.67 15.48 -30.47
CA GLY A 134 7.53 14.52 -31.18
C GLY A 134 9.03 14.60 -30.88
N SER A 135 9.47 15.45 -29.95
CA SER A 135 10.86 15.55 -29.54
C SER A 135 11.18 14.60 -28.38
N LEU A 136 11.90 13.51 -28.66
CA LEU A 136 12.35 12.56 -27.63
C LEU A 136 13.25 13.26 -26.58
N VAL A 137 14.10 14.20 -27.01
CA VAL A 137 14.98 14.95 -26.10
C VAL A 137 14.17 15.76 -25.11
N LEU A 138 13.13 16.43 -25.57
CA LEU A 138 12.24 17.22 -24.73
C LEU A 138 11.46 16.35 -23.75
N LEU A 139 10.96 15.20 -24.22
CA LEU A 139 10.28 14.21 -23.42
C LEU A 139 11.17 13.71 -22.27
N VAL A 140 12.35 13.21 -22.61
CA VAL A 140 13.29 12.64 -21.64
C VAL A 140 13.77 13.72 -20.67
N ALA A 141 14.13 14.91 -21.14
CA ALA A 141 14.54 16.01 -20.27
C ALA A 141 13.43 16.42 -19.28
N GLY A 142 12.20 16.56 -19.76
CA GLY A 142 11.05 16.93 -18.92
C GLY A 142 10.75 15.88 -17.84
N LEU A 143 10.78 14.61 -18.20
CA LEU A 143 10.57 13.51 -17.25
C LEU A 143 11.73 13.40 -16.24
N LEU A 144 12.99 13.55 -16.66
CA LEU A 144 14.14 13.50 -15.77
C LEU A 144 14.12 14.65 -14.74
N VAL A 145 13.75 15.85 -15.15
CA VAL A 145 13.66 17.01 -14.25
C VAL A 145 12.53 16.83 -13.23
N SER A 146 11.47 16.10 -13.55
CA SER A 146 10.37 15.86 -12.62
C SER A 146 10.69 14.81 -11.55
N ILE A 147 11.69 13.91 -11.76
CA ILE A 147 12.07 12.87 -10.77
C ILE A 147 12.39 13.47 -9.39
N PRO A 148 13.29 14.46 -9.25
CA PRO A 148 13.56 15.05 -7.96
C PRO A 148 12.31 15.57 -7.25
N LEU A 149 11.39 16.20 -7.99
CA LEU A 149 10.16 16.75 -7.43
C LEU A 149 9.23 15.66 -6.88
N VAL A 150 9.10 14.53 -7.59
CA VAL A 150 8.33 13.37 -7.13
C VAL A 150 8.98 12.73 -5.90
N ILE A 151 10.32 12.59 -5.88
CA ILE A 151 11.07 12.05 -4.75
C ILE A 151 10.92 12.95 -3.52
N PHE A 152 11.07 14.27 -3.67
CA PHE A 152 10.86 15.21 -2.56
C PHE A 152 9.41 15.20 -2.08
N GLY A 153 8.45 15.21 -2.99
CA GLY A 153 7.03 15.16 -2.70
C GLY A 153 6.65 13.92 -1.92
N SER A 154 7.06 12.74 -2.37
CA SER A 154 6.77 11.47 -1.69
C SER A 154 7.46 11.36 -0.32
N THR A 155 8.72 11.81 -0.20
CA THR A 155 9.45 11.83 1.07
C THR A 155 8.78 12.77 2.09
N TYR A 156 8.30 13.93 1.62
CA TYR A 156 7.58 14.87 2.47
C TYR A 156 6.23 14.30 2.91
N LEU A 157 5.52 13.66 1.98
CA LEU A 157 4.23 13.02 2.25
C LEU A 157 4.34 11.87 3.26
N MET A 158 5.41 11.06 3.21
CA MET A 158 5.67 10.01 4.21
C MET A 158 5.73 10.59 5.63
N ARG A 159 6.43 11.73 5.83
CA ARG A 159 6.48 12.40 7.14
C ARG A 159 5.10 12.88 7.62
N PHE A 160 4.25 13.32 6.68
CA PHE A 160 2.87 13.68 7.01
C PHE A 160 2.03 12.46 7.40
N MET A 161 2.21 11.32 6.71
CA MET A 161 1.52 10.07 7.02
C MET A 161 1.87 9.54 8.41
N GLU A 162 3.13 9.68 8.84
CA GLU A 162 3.57 9.33 10.20
C GLU A 162 2.83 10.18 11.27
N ARG A 163 2.61 11.46 10.98
CA ARG A 163 1.95 12.39 11.89
C ARG A 163 0.42 12.31 11.83
N TRP A 164 -0.13 12.00 10.66
CA TRP A 164 -1.55 12.02 10.36
C TRP A 164 -1.97 10.74 9.62
N PRO A 165 -2.25 9.64 10.35
CA PRO A 165 -2.60 8.35 9.73
C PRO A 165 -3.82 8.42 8.79
N VAL A 166 -4.71 9.41 8.95
CA VAL A 166 -5.85 9.63 8.03
C VAL A 166 -5.40 9.83 6.58
N ILE A 167 -4.19 10.35 6.35
CA ILE A 167 -3.64 10.54 5.00
C ILE A 167 -3.46 9.21 4.28
N ILE A 168 -3.17 8.13 5.01
CA ILE A 168 -3.06 6.78 4.46
C ILE A 168 -4.41 6.32 3.89
N THR A 169 -5.48 6.53 4.65
CA THR A 169 -6.84 6.21 4.22
C THR A 169 -7.26 7.06 3.02
N LEU A 170 -6.94 8.37 3.04
CA LEU A 170 -7.20 9.26 1.91
C LEU A 170 -6.42 8.86 0.66
N GLY A 171 -5.17 8.42 0.81
CA GLY A 171 -4.35 7.91 -0.29
C GLY A 171 -4.95 6.63 -0.90
N GLY A 172 -5.40 5.69 -0.07
CA GLY A 172 -6.12 4.51 -0.53
C GLY A 172 -7.44 4.86 -1.25
N ALA A 173 -8.20 5.82 -0.70
CA ALA A 173 -9.42 6.33 -1.33
C ALA A 173 -9.14 6.95 -2.70
N LEU A 174 -8.05 7.72 -2.83
CA LEU A 174 -7.62 8.31 -4.10
C LEU A 174 -7.32 7.25 -5.15
N LEU A 175 -6.62 6.16 -4.78
CA LEU A 175 -6.37 5.04 -5.70
C LEU A 175 -7.66 4.37 -6.16
N GLY A 176 -8.62 4.19 -5.24
CA GLY A 176 -9.94 3.67 -5.58
C GLY A 176 -10.72 4.60 -6.52
N TRP A 177 -10.62 5.91 -6.30
CA TRP A 177 -11.21 6.93 -7.18
C TRP A 177 -10.64 6.83 -8.60
N VAL A 178 -9.31 6.86 -8.74
CA VAL A 178 -8.62 6.74 -10.04
C VAL A 178 -8.98 5.42 -10.74
N ALA A 179 -9.06 4.32 -10.01
CA ALA A 179 -9.47 3.04 -10.56
C ALA A 179 -10.90 3.10 -11.14
N GLY A 180 -11.83 3.73 -10.44
CA GLY A 180 -13.20 3.95 -10.93
C GLY A 180 -13.25 4.83 -12.17
N GLU A 181 -12.46 5.89 -12.24
CA GLU A 181 -12.33 6.77 -13.39
C GLU A 181 -11.75 6.05 -14.61
N MET A 182 -10.71 5.24 -14.40
CA MET A 182 -10.14 4.40 -15.46
C MET A 182 -11.15 3.41 -16.03
N ALA A 183 -11.98 2.81 -15.16
CA ALA A 183 -12.97 1.83 -15.61
C ALA A 183 -14.00 2.42 -16.58
N VAL A 184 -14.47 3.66 -16.36
CA VAL A 184 -15.46 4.32 -17.23
C VAL A 184 -14.86 4.84 -18.52
N THR A 185 -13.54 5.05 -18.57
CA THR A 185 -12.83 5.61 -19.73
C THR A 185 -12.20 4.55 -20.63
N ASP A 186 -12.40 3.25 -20.33
CA ASP A 186 -11.92 2.16 -21.20
C ASP A 186 -12.64 2.19 -22.56
N PRO A 187 -11.92 2.01 -23.69
CA PRO A 187 -12.52 2.03 -25.02
C PRO A 187 -13.72 1.10 -25.19
N LEU A 188 -13.78 0.00 -24.43
CA LEU A 188 -14.88 -0.96 -24.53
C LEU A 188 -16.22 -0.41 -24.01
N VAL A 189 -16.18 0.38 -22.92
CA VAL A 189 -17.39 0.79 -22.19
C VAL A 189 -17.71 2.28 -22.37
N ARG A 190 -16.70 3.07 -22.74
CA ARG A 190 -16.78 4.52 -22.81
C ARG A 190 -17.96 5.00 -23.64
N ASP A 191 -18.12 4.52 -24.88
CA ASP A 191 -19.17 5.00 -25.78
C ASP A 191 -20.58 4.71 -25.24
N TRP A 192 -20.75 3.54 -24.60
CA TRP A 192 -22.01 3.18 -23.95
C TRP A 192 -22.25 4.03 -22.70
N VAL A 193 -21.21 4.25 -21.87
CA VAL A 193 -21.29 5.11 -20.68
C VAL A 193 -21.68 6.53 -21.08
N ASP A 194 -21.00 7.10 -22.09
CA ASP A 194 -21.22 8.47 -22.56
C ASP A 194 -22.63 8.66 -23.16
N ALA A 195 -23.15 7.63 -23.83
CA ALA A 195 -24.46 7.68 -24.46
C ALA A 195 -25.62 7.39 -23.50
N SER A 196 -25.47 6.43 -22.59
CA SER A 196 -26.59 5.85 -21.85
C SER A 196 -26.48 5.94 -20.33
N ALA A 197 -25.28 6.14 -19.79
CA ALA A 197 -25.03 6.01 -18.35
C ALA A 197 -24.02 7.04 -17.81
N ARG A 198 -24.10 8.30 -18.22
CA ARG A 198 -23.18 9.39 -17.82
C ARG A 198 -22.97 9.52 -16.30
N TRP A 199 -23.95 9.11 -15.52
CA TRP A 199 -23.87 9.11 -14.06
C TRP A 199 -22.76 8.17 -13.52
N LEU A 200 -22.34 7.16 -14.30
CA LEU A 200 -21.24 6.27 -13.94
C LEU A 200 -19.89 6.98 -13.81
N HIS A 201 -19.68 8.10 -14.51
CA HIS A 201 -18.48 8.93 -14.34
C HIS A 201 -18.33 9.49 -12.91
N TYR A 202 -19.39 9.54 -12.14
CA TYR A 202 -19.36 9.97 -10.74
C TYR A 202 -19.45 8.77 -9.79
N VAL A 203 -20.29 7.79 -10.10
CA VAL A 203 -20.57 6.67 -9.20
C VAL A 203 -19.42 5.68 -9.12
N LEU A 204 -18.74 5.36 -10.25
CA LEU A 204 -17.63 4.41 -10.24
C LEU A 204 -16.39 4.94 -9.51
N PRO A 205 -15.94 6.19 -9.67
CA PRO A 205 -14.87 6.75 -8.84
C PRO A 205 -15.20 6.76 -7.35
N ILE A 206 -16.40 7.22 -6.98
CA ILE A 206 -16.85 7.20 -5.57
C ILE A 206 -16.93 5.76 -5.06
N GLY A 207 -17.52 4.86 -5.84
CA GLY A 207 -17.63 3.43 -5.51
C GLY A 207 -16.27 2.77 -5.33
N GLY A 208 -15.32 3.05 -6.21
CA GLY A 208 -13.94 2.58 -6.11
C GLY A 208 -13.25 3.06 -4.82
N ALA A 209 -13.39 4.35 -4.49
CA ALA A 209 -12.87 4.90 -3.25
C ALA A 209 -13.48 4.21 -2.01
N VAL A 210 -14.80 4.04 -1.99
CA VAL A 210 -15.52 3.37 -0.90
C VAL A 210 -15.09 1.90 -0.78
N VAL A 211 -14.95 1.18 -1.89
CA VAL A 211 -14.51 -0.22 -1.90
C VAL A 211 -13.11 -0.35 -1.31
N VAL A 212 -12.15 0.45 -1.77
CA VAL A 212 -10.77 0.38 -1.26
C VAL A 212 -10.72 0.66 0.23
N VAL A 213 -11.40 1.72 0.69
CA VAL A 213 -11.40 2.07 2.12
C VAL A 213 -12.11 1.01 2.96
N SER A 214 -13.30 0.58 2.56
CA SER A 214 -14.10 -0.37 3.35
C SER A 214 -13.43 -1.74 3.41
N VAL A 215 -13.00 -2.28 2.27
CA VAL A 215 -12.33 -3.59 2.21
C VAL A 215 -10.96 -3.53 2.87
N GLY A 216 -10.19 -2.47 2.63
CA GLY A 216 -8.87 -2.27 3.22
C GLY A 216 -8.94 -2.19 4.74
N GLN A 217 -9.83 -1.38 5.31
CA GLN A 217 -10.01 -1.26 6.76
C GLN A 217 -10.54 -2.57 7.38
N TRP A 218 -11.50 -3.24 6.74
CA TRP A 218 -12.00 -4.53 7.21
C TRP A 218 -10.91 -5.61 7.24
N MET A 219 -10.09 -5.69 6.19
CA MET A 219 -8.96 -6.63 6.15
C MET A 219 -7.88 -6.25 7.18
N ALA A 220 -7.62 -4.95 7.37
CA ALA A 220 -6.68 -4.45 8.37
C ALA A 220 -7.11 -4.84 9.79
N ALA A 221 -8.38 -4.60 10.15
CA ALA A 221 -8.93 -4.99 11.44
C ALA A 221 -8.79 -6.50 11.69
N ARG A 222 -9.12 -7.34 10.69
CA ARG A 222 -8.94 -8.79 10.80
C ARG A 222 -7.47 -9.22 10.95
N ALA A 223 -6.56 -8.54 10.25
CA ALA A 223 -5.14 -8.83 10.36
C ALA A 223 -4.60 -8.51 11.77
N GLU A 224 -5.06 -7.41 12.37
CA GLU A 224 -4.72 -7.04 13.76
C GLU A 224 -5.27 -8.04 14.78
N GLU A 225 -6.52 -8.48 14.63
CA GLU A 225 -7.10 -9.52 15.49
C GLU A 225 -6.31 -10.83 15.43
N ASN A 226 -5.96 -11.27 14.22
CA ASN A 226 -5.15 -12.47 14.04
C ASN A 226 -3.73 -12.34 14.61
N ALA A 227 -3.12 -11.14 14.53
CA ALA A 227 -1.81 -10.88 15.11
C ALA A 227 -1.85 -10.90 16.64
N LYS A 228 -2.89 -10.32 17.26
CA LYS A 228 -3.11 -10.38 18.71
C LYS A 228 -3.27 -11.83 19.18
N GLY A 229 -4.06 -12.64 18.48
CA GLY A 229 -4.25 -14.04 18.80
C GLY A 229 -2.95 -14.85 18.73
N ARG A 230 -2.08 -14.60 17.74
CA ARG A 230 -0.76 -15.27 17.66
C ARG A 230 0.17 -14.87 18.79
N ARG A 231 0.27 -13.58 19.12
CA ARG A 231 1.11 -13.12 20.25
C ARG A 231 0.75 -13.78 21.57
N VAL A 232 -0.54 -13.98 21.80
CA VAL A 232 -1.00 -14.68 23.02
C VAL A 232 -0.52 -16.14 23.03
N ILE A 233 -0.60 -16.82 21.88
CA ILE A 233 -0.14 -18.23 21.77
C ILE A 233 1.38 -18.31 21.91
N ASP A 234 2.14 -17.41 21.27
CA ASP A 234 3.60 -17.40 21.32
C ASP A 234 4.12 -17.09 22.73
N LEU A 235 3.48 -16.19 23.46
CA LEU A 235 3.81 -15.90 24.87
C LEU A 235 3.51 -17.11 25.76
N ALA A 236 2.41 -17.81 25.51
CA ALA A 236 2.08 -19.03 26.25
C ALA A 236 3.07 -20.17 25.99
N MET A 237 3.67 -20.23 24.78
CA MET A 237 4.67 -21.24 24.43
C MET A 237 6.11 -20.84 24.83
N ALA A 238 6.44 -19.55 24.91
CA ALA A 238 7.78 -19.08 25.27
C ALA A 238 8.13 -19.29 26.72
N ASP A 239 7.15 -19.43 27.62
CA ASP A 239 7.37 -19.73 29.06
C ASP A 239 7.77 -21.17 29.31
N ASP A 240 7.71 -22.05 28.30
CA ASP A 240 8.09 -23.46 28.39
C ASP A 240 9.61 -23.71 28.18
N HIS A 241 10.45 -22.69 27.91
CA HIS A 241 11.83 -22.92 27.48
C HIS A 241 13.00 -22.51 28.40
N PRO A 242 12.86 -21.89 29.59
CA PRO A 242 14.03 -21.64 30.45
C PRO A 242 14.50 -22.84 31.25
N ALA A 243 13.65 -23.82 31.53
CA ALA A 243 13.96 -24.93 32.43
C ALA A 243 14.77 -26.07 31.81
N ALA A 244 14.82 -26.19 30.51
CA ALA A 244 15.54 -27.28 29.81
C ALA A 244 17.08 -27.13 29.80
N ARG A 245 17.62 -25.98 30.25
CA ARG A 245 19.08 -25.72 30.29
C ARG A 245 19.75 -25.84 31.66
N ALA A 246 19.02 -26.04 32.72
CA ALA A 246 19.56 -26.13 34.05
C ALA A 246 19.12 -27.44 34.70
N GLY A 247 19.56 -28.59 34.30
CA GLY A 247 19.59 -29.86 35.01
C GLY A 247 18.62 -30.14 36.19
N ASP A 248 17.60 -29.33 36.38
CA ASP A 248 16.64 -29.37 37.47
C ASP A 248 15.37 -30.11 37.04
N ALA A 249 14.83 -30.90 37.94
CA ALA A 249 13.69 -31.76 37.76
C ALA A 249 12.53 -31.04 37.01
N VAL A 250 12.02 -31.69 35.95
CA VAL A 250 10.81 -31.25 35.19
C VAL A 250 9.72 -30.91 36.20
N PRO A 251 9.19 -29.67 36.22
CA PRO A 251 8.10 -29.31 37.12
C PRO A 251 6.91 -30.22 36.80
N SER A 252 6.40 -30.89 37.79
CA SER A 252 5.29 -31.86 37.70
C SER A 252 3.93 -31.23 37.44
N LYS A 253 3.89 -29.94 37.05
CA LYS A 253 2.65 -29.19 36.79
C LYS A 253 2.74 -28.45 35.48
N LEU A 254 1.76 -28.67 34.61
CA LEU A 254 1.55 -27.87 33.41
C LEU A 254 1.10 -26.47 33.84
N ARG A 255 1.75 -25.43 33.32
CA ARG A 255 1.42 -24.03 33.59
C ARG A 255 0.94 -23.36 32.30
N PHE A 256 -0.22 -22.70 32.33
CA PHE A 256 -0.77 -21.93 31.23
C PHE A 256 -0.90 -20.47 31.64
N LEU A 257 -0.49 -19.56 30.76
CA LEU A 257 -0.73 -18.13 30.88
C LEU A 257 -1.85 -17.75 29.90
N LEU A 258 -2.99 -17.35 30.41
CA LEU A 258 -4.13 -16.87 29.61
C LEU A 258 -4.22 -15.35 29.72
N ALA A 259 -4.01 -14.66 28.62
CA ALA A 259 -4.26 -13.24 28.53
C ALA A 259 -5.74 -13.03 28.13
N ALA A 260 -6.50 -12.36 28.95
CA ALA A 260 -7.89 -12.05 28.71
C ALA A 260 -8.17 -10.56 29.00
N ASP A 261 -9.03 -9.96 28.21
CA ASP A 261 -9.66 -8.68 28.52
C ASP A 261 -11.09 -8.90 29.01
N ASP A 262 -11.77 -7.84 29.43
CA ASP A 262 -13.14 -7.93 29.93
C ASP A 262 -14.19 -8.08 28.81
N SER A 263 -13.78 -8.35 27.56
CA SER A 263 -14.72 -8.56 26.45
C SER A 263 -15.41 -9.92 26.55
N GLU A 264 -16.70 -9.97 26.18
CA GLU A 264 -17.46 -11.23 26.14
C GLU A 264 -16.82 -12.34 25.30
N PRO A 265 -16.19 -12.07 24.13
CA PRO A 265 -15.48 -13.11 23.37
C PRO A 265 -14.26 -13.67 24.12
N SER A 266 -13.53 -12.81 24.83
CA SER A 266 -12.37 -13.20 25.62
C SER A 266 -12.76 -14.06 26.80
N ILE A 267 -13.80 -13.69 27.53
CA ILE A 267 -14.34 -14.46 28.66
C ILE A 267 -14.81 -15.85 28.18
N ARG A 268 -15.55 -15.93 27.04
CA ARG A 268 -15.97 -17.21 26.47
C ARG A 268 -14.82 -18.09 26.02
N ALA A 269 -13.72 -17.50 25.50
CA ALA A 269 -12.51 -18.25 25.15
C ALA A 269 -11.83 -18.85 26.38
N VAL A 270 -11.75 -18.10 27.48
CA VAL A 270 -11.20 -18.58 28.76
C VAL A 270 -12.07 -19.72 29.33
N GLU A 271 -13.39 -19.56 29.34
CA GLU A 271 -14.34 -20.60 29.79
C GLU A 271 -14.25 -21.86 28.96
N HIS A 272 -14.15 -21.74 27.64
CA HIS A 272 -13.97 -22.87 26.74
C HIS A 272 -12.66 -23.61 27.00
N PHE A 273 -11.56 -22.86 27.20
CA PHE A 273 -10.27 -23.43 27.54
C PHE A 273 -10.30 -24.17 28.87
N ILE A 274 -10.88 -23.55 29.92
CA ILE A 274 -11.04 -24.19 31.22
C ILE A 274 -11.85 -25.49 31.12
N GLY A 275 -12.92 -25.50 30.31
CA GLY A 275 -13.72 -26.68 30.04
C GLY A 275 -12.93 -27.84 29.41
N GLN A 276 -11.90 -27.55 28.61
CA GLN A 276 -11.06 -28.56 27.98
C GLN A 276 -9.97 -29.12 28.94
N LEU A 277 -9.68 -28.42 30.03
CA LEU A 277 -8.64 -28.88 30.97
C LEU A 277 -8.98 -30.21 31.71
N SER A 278 -10.26 -30.58 31.72
CA SER A 278 -10.69 -31.89 32.25
C SER A 278 -10.08 -33.10 31.51
N TRP A 279 -9.50 -32.86 30.33
CA TRP A 279 -8.85 -33.91 29.54
C TRP A 279 -7.39 -34.19 29.99
N TYR A 280 -6.81 -33.29 30.79
CA TYR A 280 -5.44 -33.45 31.31
C TYR A 280 -5.49 -34.20 32.63
N ARG A 281 -4.63 -35.23 32.76
CA ARG A 281 -4.51 -36.08 33.98
C ARG A 281 -3.67 -35.44 35.09
N ASP A 282 -2.81 -34.48 34.73
CA ASP A 282 -1.90 -33.83 35.66
C ASP A 282 -2.48 -32.49 36.17
N PRO A 283 -2.11 -32.05 37.37
CA PRO A 283 -2.57 -30.80 37.91
C PRO A 283 -2.06 -29.61 37.04
N VAL A 284 -2.99 -28.76 36.60
CA VAL A 284 -2.74 -27.62 35.73
C VAL A 284 -2.80 -26.36 36.60
N GLU A 285 -1.83 -25.46 36.39
CA GLU A 285 -1.78 -24.13 37.02
C GLU A 285 -2.07 -23.09 35.92
N ILE A 286 -3.10 -22.25 36.10
CA ILE A 286 -3.50 -21.24 35.15
C ILE A 286 -3.24 -19.87 35.74
N HIS A 287 -2.45 -19.06 35.03
CA HIS A 287 -2.25 -17.66 35.32
C HIS A 287 -3.08 -16.81 34.37
N LEU A 288 -4.03 -16.03 34.88
CA LEU A 288 -4.82 -15.08 34.09
C LEU A 288 -4.11 -13.71 34.09
N LEU A 289 -3.79 -13.23 32.90
CA LEU A 289 -3.25 -11.90 32.68
C LEU A 289 -4.38 -10.98 32.16
N ASN A 290 -4.75 -9.97 32.94
CA ASN A 290 -5.71 -8.97 32.47
C ASN A 290 -5.00 -7.96 31.56
N THR A 291 -5.42 -7.91 30.30
CA THR A 291 -4.84 -7.04 29.25
C THR A 291 -5.64 -5.75 29.05
N GLN A 292 -6.23 -5.17 30.09
CA GLN A 292 -6.87 -3.86 29.97
C GLN A 292 -5.87 -2.83 29.46
N SER A 293 -6.18 -2.19 28.35
CA SER A 293 -5.46 -1.02 27.85
C SER A 293 -5.51 0.05 28.96
N ALA A 294 -4.35 0.52 29.40
CA ALA A 294 -4.28 1.67 30.27
C ALA A 294 -4.88 2.87 29.52
N VAL A 295 -6.14 3.16 29.77
CA VAL A 295 -6.75 4.41 29.32
C VAL A 295 -6.11 5.50 30.16
N HIS A 296 -5.15 6.22 29.59
CA HIS A 296 -4.71 7.49 30.16
C HIS A 296 -5.92 8.42 30.23
N ARG A 297 -6.47 8.55 31.43
CA ARG A 297 -7.30 9.70 31.80
C ARG A 297 -6.33 10.83 32.11
N GLU A 298 -6.20 11.78 31.24
CA GLU A 298 -5.88 13.17 31.53
C GLU A 298 -7.01 14.06 31.02
#